data_9d8e70b92917ceb3c21d792149e32e3b
#
_entry.id   9d8e70b92917ceb3c21d792149e32e3b
#
_cell.length_a   1.000
_cell.length_b   1.000
_cell.length_c   1.000
_cell.angle_alpha   90.00
_cell.angle_beta   90.00
_cell.angle_gamma   90.00
#
_symmetry.space_group_name_H-M   'P 1'
#
loop_
_entity.id
_entity.type
_entity.pdbx_description
1 polymer ?
#
loop_
_entity_poly.entity_id
_entity_poly.type
_entity_poly.pdbx_seq_one_letter_code
_entity_poly.pdbx_strand_id
1 'polypeptide(L)'
;MRRTIKKEINLNKLNTGCSPCMREAKIMEQRISSRIFKKFQRKRKISKNSYYNKITIPSYDYWDQRPASSLDNDYFNAVKSKKVTMVRQGISEWVKNGVRLNNGEIVDSDITIMATGGNTQLLGGIDIIINNKKVNINDTSWYRGMMFSGIPNLFAHAGYINFSWTARCEIVSERICKTIRYIEKNKLTSCTPKYIGKKSKPSIQANYVLRAMDQFPN
;
A
#
# COMPACT_ATOMS: atom_id res chain seq x y z
N MET A 1 46.48 -8.21 -2.23
CA MET A 1 45.33 -8.59 -3.10
C MET A 1 44.42 -9.54 -2.31
N ARG A 2 43.34 -9.06 -1.69
CA ARG A 2 42.38 -9.93 -0.96
C ARG A 2 41.38 -10.51 -1.99
N ARG A 3 41.45 -11.81 -2.21
CA ARG A 3 40.44 -12.54 -3.00
C ARG A 3 39.09 -12.45 -2.28
N THR A 4 38.16 -11.66 -2.81
CA THR A 4 36.77 -11.60 -2.34
C THR A 4 36.08 -12.86 -2.81
N ILE A 5 35.94 -13.85 -1.93
CA ILE A 5 35.16 -15.05 -2.22
C ILE A 5 33.69 -14.63 -2.17
N LYS A 6 33.07 -14.40 -3.33
CA LYS A 6 31.62 -14.18 -3.44
C LYS A 6 30.90 -15.51 -3.13
N LYS A 7 30.60 -15.77 -1.87
CA LYS A 7 29.68 -16.84 -1.50
C LYS A 7 28.21 -16.30 -1.67
N GLU A 8 27.60 -16.62 -2.76
CA GLU A 8 26.17 -16.34 -2.99
C GLU A 8 25.31 -17.35 -2.23
N ILE A 9 24.39 -16.86 -1.43
CA ILE A 9 23.43 -17.70 -0.70
C ILE A 9 22.19 -17.90 -1.55
N ASN A 10 21.80 -19.13 -1.78
CA ASN A 10 20.46 -19.46 -2.26
C ASN A 10 19.49 -19.41 -1.07
N LEU A 11 18.85 -18.27 -0.86
CA LEU A 11 17.90 -18.02 0.23
C LEU A 11 16.68 -18.94 0.21
N ASN A 12 16.41 -19.65 -0.88
CA ASN A 12 15.33 -20.62 -0.95
C ASN A 12 15.56 -21.86 -0.06
N LYS A 13 16.82 -22.11 0.36
CA LYS A 13 17.15 -23.18 1.33
C LYS A 13 16.87 -22.80 2.79
N LEU A 14 16.71 -21.52 3.09
CA LEU A 14 16.24 -21.07 4.40
C LEU A 14 14.71 -21.26 4.48
N ASN A 15 14.31 -22.52 4.63
CA ASN A 15 12.93 -22.92 4.76
C ASN A 15 12.37 -22.50 6.13
N THR A 16 12.11 -21.20 6.27
CA THR A 16 11.37 -20.68 7.41
C THR A 16 9.88 -20.75 7.05
N GLY A 17 9.27 -21.85 7.42
CA GLY A 17 7.88 -22.21 7.11
C GLY A 17 6.84 -21.15 7.49
N CYS A 18 6.53 -20.26 6.56
CA CYS A 18 5.39 -19.36 6.69
C CYS A 18 4.68 -19.04 5.37
N SER A 19 4.77 -19.93 4.38
CA SER A 19 3.99 -19.78 3.15
C SER A 19 2.49 -20.08 3.34
N PRO A 20 2.05 -21.05 4.19
CA PRO A 20 0.63 -21.27 4.47
C PRO A 20 -0.03 -20.10 5.25
N CYS A 21 0.64 -19.59 6.27
CA CYS A 21 0.12 -18.56 7.16
C CYS A 21 -0.27 -17.24 6.43
N MET A 22 0.48 -16.84 5.41
CA MET A 22 0.13 -15.63 4.64
C MET A 22 -1.06 -15.83 3.71
N ARG A 23 -1.24 -17.02 3.17
CA ARG A 23 -2.39 -17.37 2.34
C ARG A 23 -3.67 -17.49 3.16
N GLU A 24 -3.58 -18.12 4.33
CA GLU A 24 -4.70 -18.25 5.28
C GLU A 24 -5.08 -16.91 5.90
N ALA A 25 -4.12 -16.08 6.29
CA ALA A 25 -4.39 -14.74 6.79
C ALA A 25 -5.13 -13.89 5.74
N LYS A 26 -4.74 -13.93 4.47
CA LYS A 26 -5.41 -13.21 3.40
C LYS A 26 -6.83 -13.72 3.13
N ILE A 27 -7.04 -15.05 3.17
CA ILE A 27 -8.36 -15.65 3.01
C ILE A 27 -9.27 -15.35 4.21
N MET A 28 -8.71 -15.38 5.42
CA MET A 28 -9.42 -15.08 6.66
C MET A 28 -9.78 -13.58 6.73
N GLU A 29 -8.88 -12.71 6.35
CA GLU A 29 -9.12 -11.26 6.22
C GLU A 29 -10.26 -10.96 5.24
N GLN A 30 -10.24 -11.57 4.05
CA GLN A 30 -11.31 -11.41 3.06
C GLN A 30 -12.66 -11.96 3.54
N ARG A 31 -12.67 -13.09 4.27
CA ARG A 31 -13.90 -13.70 4.81
C ARG A 31 -14.48 -12.90 5.97
N ILE A 32 -13.65 -12.47 6.90
CA ILE A 32 -14.08 -11.68 8.08
C ILE A 32 -14.60 -10.33 7.62
N SER A 33 -13.86 -9.62 6.81
CA SER A 33 -14.22 -8.29 6.36
C SER A 33 -15.44 -8.29 5.43
N SER A 34 -15.58 -9.29 4.55
CA SER A 34 -16.80 -9.40 3.72
C SER A 34 -18.05 -9.70 4.55
N ARG A 35 -17.94 -10.52 5.61
CA ARG A 35 -19.05 -10.78 6.54
C ARG A 35 -19.40 -9.57 7.39
N ILE A 36 -18.39 -8.88 7.92
CA ILE A 36 -18.57 -7.65 8.70
C ILE A 36 -19.17 -6.57 7.81
N PHE A 37 -18.68 -6.40 6.58
CA PHE A 37 -19.20 -5.42 5.64
C PHE A 37 -20.64 -5.71 5.21
N LYS A 38 -20.97 -6.95 4.87
CA LYS A 38 -22.37 -7.37 4.59
C LYS A 38 -23.28 -7.17 5.79
N LYS A 39 -22.81 -7.42 7.01
CA LYS A 39 -23.55 -7.16 8.24
C LYS A 39 -23.71 -5.65 8.50
N PHE A 40 -22.70 -4.87 8.17
CA PHE A 40 -22.70 -3.41 8.26
C PHE A 40 -23.64 -2.78 7.22
N GLN A 41 -23.64 -3.25 5.98
CA GLN A 41 -24.59 -2.84 4.96
C GLN A 41 -26.03 -3.25 5.29
N ARG A 42 -26.27 -4.44 5.86
CA ARG A 42 -27.60 -4.89 6.31
C ARG A 42 -28.14 -4.08 7.49
N LYS A 43 -27.30 -3.66 8.43
CA LYS A 43 -27.71 -2.79 9.55
C LYS A 43 -27.94 -1.34 9.11
N ARG A 44 -27.28 -0.89 8.04
CA ARG A 44 -27.54 0.38 7.38
C ARG A 44 -28.56 0.19 6.27
N LYS A 45 -29.82 -0.06 6.59
CA LYS A 45 -30.94 0.35 5.75
C LYS A 45 -31.03 1.88 5.79
N ILE A 46 -30.02 2.54 5.23
CA ILE A 46 -30.18 3.90 4.76
C ILE A 46 -31.13 3.76 3.57
N SER A 47 -32.24 4.42 3.58
CA SER A 47 -33.27 4.28 2.55
C SER A 47 -32.60 4.47 1.17
N LYS A 48 -32.99 3.66 0.16
CA LYS A 48 -32.40 3.70 -1.19
C LYS A 48 -32.44 5.11 -1.84
N ASN A 49 -33.26 6.01 -1.33
CA ASN A 49 -33.45 7.39 -1.80
C ASN A 49 -32.82 8.46 -0.89
N SER A 50 -32.04 8.08 0.12
CA SER A 50 -31.44 9.07 1.00
C SER A 50 -30.33 9.83 0.27
N TYR A 51 -30.31 11.14 0.41
CA TYR A 51 -29.24 12.04 -0.02
C TYR A 51 -27.84 11.49 0.32
N TYR A 52 -27.68 10.92 1.52
CA TYR A 52 -26.43 10.31 1.99
C TYR A 52 -25.96 9.13 1.13
N ASN A 53 -26.86 8.29 0.62
CA ASN A 53 -26.45 7.18 -0.24
C ASN A 53 -25.84 7.65 -1.55
N LYS A 54 -26.41 8.69 -2.17
CA LYS A 54 -25.90 9.22 -3.43
C LYS A 54 -24.49 9.80 -3.29
N ILE A 55 -24.15 10.33 -2.12
CA ILE A 55 -22.87 11.01 -1.89
C ILE A 55 -21.82 10.08 -1.32
N THR A 56 -22.20 9.12 -0.47
CA THR A 56 -21.25 8.27 0.26
C THR A 56 -20.92 6.95 -0.43
N ILE A 57 -21.75 6.50 -1.39
CA ILE A 57 -21.45 5.26 -2.11
C ILE A 57 -20.39 5.55 -3.18
N PRO A 58 -19.20 4.93 -3.11
CA PRO A 58 -18.18 5.10 -4.13
C PRO A 58 -18.59 4.45 -5.45
N SER A 59 -17.92 4.84 -6.54
CA SER A 59 -18.09 4.24 -7.88
C SER A 59 -17.25 2.97 -8.09
N TYR A 60 -16.53 2.52 -7.08
CA TYR A 60 -15.64 1.37 -7.08
C TYR A 60 -16.06 0.37 -6.00
N ASP A 61 -15.62 -0.88 -6.16
CA ASP A 61 -15.88 -1.92 -5.17
C ASP A 61 -15.06 -1.71 -3.90
N TYR A 62 -15.54 -2.24 -2.80
CA TYR A 62 -14.96 -2.01 -1.46
C TYR A 62 -13.46 -2.35 -1.38
N TRP A 63 -13.00 -3.34 -2.13
CA TRP A 63 -11.60 -3.80 -2.10
C TRP A 63 -10.71 -3.19 -3.18
N ASP A 64 -11.29 -2.41 -4.10
CA ASP A 64 -10.52 -1.73 -5.15
C ASP A 64 -9.68 -0.60 -4.57
N GLN A 65 -10.09 -0.05 -3.44
CA GLN A 65 -9.37 1.01 -2.73
C GLN A 65 -9.14 0.62 -1.27
N ARG A 66 -8.22 1.32 -0.61
CA ARG A 66 -7.98 1.13 0.82
C ARG A 66 -9.18 1.65 1.61
N PRO A 67 -9.91 0.78 2.35
CA PRO A 67 -11.00 1.25 3.20
C PRO A 67 -10.45 2.05 4.37
N ALA A 68 -11.07 3.21 4.63
CA ALA A 68 -10.83 4.01 5.81
C ALA A 68 -11.93 3.76 6.84
N SER A 69 -11.54 3.56 8.10
CA SER A 69 -12.46 3.42 9.22
C SER A 69 -12.67 4.76 9.90
N SER A 70 -13.93 5.15 10.12
CA SER A 70 -14.27 6.26 11.00
C SER A 70 -14.48 5.70 12.40
N LEU A 71 -13.61 6.09 13.33
CA LEU A 71 -13.76 5.76 14.75
C LEU A 71 -14.97 6.53 15.30
N ASP A 72 -15.66 5.94 16.30
CA ASP A 72 -16.77 6.56 17.05
C ASP A 72 -17.90 7.16 16.17
N ASN A 73 -17.97 6.80 14.90
CA ASN A 73 -18.89 7.34 13.90
C ASN A 73 -18.80 8.85 13.68
N ASP A 74 -17.69 9.50 13.99
CA ASP A 74 -17.50 10.95 13.89
C ASP A 74 -17.90 11.52 12.53
N TYR A 75 -17.43 10.89 11.45
CA TYR A 75 -17.81 11.27 10.10
C TYR A 75 -19.33 11.29 9.89
N PHE A 76 -20.03 10.24 10.33
CA PHE A 76 -21.48 10.12 10.14
C PHE A 76 -22.25 11.07 11.04
N ASN A 77 -21.75 11.32 12.24
CA ASN A 77 -22.32 12.28 13.18
C ASN A 77 -22.18 13.70 12.63
N ALA A 78 -21.02 14.05 12.09
CA ALA A 78 -20.78 15.34 11.44
C ALA A 78 -21.74 15.57 10.26
N VAL A 79 -21.87 14.59 9.37
CA VAL A 79 -22.80 14.69 8.23
C VAL A 79 -24.26 14.80 8.69
N LYS A 80 -24.69 14.03 9.72
CA LYS A 80 -26.05 14.09 10.27
C LYS A 80 -26.35 15.42 10.95
N SER A 81 -25.36 16.09 11.52
CA SER A 81 -25.53 17.36 12.23
C SER A 81 -25.95 18.52 11.33
N LYS A 82 -25.95 18.33 10.01
CA LYS A 82 -26.21 19.36 8.97
C LYS A 82 -25.20 20.53 8.98
N LYS A 83 -24.10 20.40 9.74
CA LYS A 83 -23.01 21.37 9.76
C LYS A 83 -21.99 21.10 8.63
N VAL A 84 -22.11 19.97 7.96
CA VAL A 84 -21.23 19.55 6.88
C VAL A 84 -22.05 19.35 5.62
N THR A 85 -21.66 20.04 4.55
CA THR A 85 -22.18 19.83 3.20
C THR A 85 -21.20 18.95 2.45
N MET A 86 -21.68 17.86 1.88
CA MET A 86 -20.87 16.97 1.06
C MET A 86 -21.12 17.26 -0.41
N VAL A 87 -20.04 17.49 -1.14
CA VAL A 87 -20.08 17.74 -2.58
C VAL A 87 -19.35 16.61 -3.30
N ARG A 88 -20.01 15.94 -4.24
CA ARG A 88 -19.41 14.89 -5.07
C ARG A 88 -19.12 15.42 -6.47
N GLN A 89 -18.22 16.39 -6.54
CA GLN A 89 -17.76 17.02 -7.77
C GLN A 89 -16.24 17.21 -7.72
N GLY A 90 -15.60 17.21 -8.87
CA GLY A 90 -14.20 17.60 -8.98
C GLY A 90 -14.06 19.13 -8.90
N ILE A 91 -12.91 19.59 -8.44
CA ILE A 91 -12.52 21.00 -8.46
C ILE A 91 -11.91 21.28 -9.83
N SER A 92 -12.41 22.30 -10.55
CA SER A 92 -11.85 22.74 -11.83
C SER A 92 -10.78 23.79 -11.66
N GLU A 93 -10.97 24.74 -10.73
CA GLU A 93 -9.99 25.80 -10.47
C GLU A 93 -10.14 26.41 -9.07
N TRP A 94 -9.07 27.10 -8.64
CA TRP A 94 -9.06 27.93 -7.45
C TRP A 94 -9.50 29.33 -7.81
N VAL A 95 -10.46 29.88 -7.06
CA VAL A 95 -10.93 31.26 -7.20
C VAL A 95 -10.59 32.07 -5.95
N LYS A 96 -10.71 33.39 -6.02
CA LYS A 96 -10.31 34.32 -4.96
C LYS A 96 -10.89 33.99 -3.58
N ASN A 97 -12.14 33.53 -3.55
CA ASN A 97 -12.91 33.29 -2.33
C ASN A 97 -13.27 31.81 -2.12
N GLY A 98 -12.64 30.88 -2.83
CA GLY A 98 -12.96 29.47 -2.67
C GLY A 98 -12.52 28.60 -3.85
N VAL A 99 -13.37 27.67 -4.26
CA VAL A 99 -13.12 26.74 -5.36
C VAL A 99 -14.29 26.69 -6.34
N ARG A 100 -13.97 26.60 -7.63
CA ARG A 100 -14.97 26.31 -8.68
C ARG A 100 -15.02 24.81 -8.95
N LEU A 101 -16.20 24.27 -8.97
CA LEU A 101 -16.46 22.87 -9.29
C LEU A 101 -16.59 22.64 -10.79
N ASN A 102 -16.46 21.37 -11.22
CA ASN A 102 -16.60 21.01 -12.65
C ASN A 102 -17.99 21.33 -13.25
N ASN A 103 -19.01 21.49 -12.42
CA ASN A 103 -20.34 21.91 -12.83
C ASN A 103 -20.52 23.45 -12.91
N GLY A 104 -19.43 24.21 -12.65
CA GLY A 104 -19.42 25.68 -12.65
C GLY A 104 -19.82 26.34 -11.33
N GLU A 105 -20.34 25.58 -10.36
CA GLU A 105 -20.69 26.09 -9.03
C GLU A 105 -19.42 26.54 -8.28
N ILE A 106 -19.55 27.65 -7.54
CA ILE A 106 -18.47 28.15 -6.65
C ILE A 106 -18.84 27.81 -5.21
N VAL A 107 -17.91 27.18 -4.52
CA VAL A 107 -18.00 26.94 -3.08
C VAL A 107 -17.08 27.91 -2.39
N ASP A 108 -17.68 28.89 -1.72
CA ASP A 108 -16.95 29.90 -0.94
C ASP A 108 -16.34 29.26 0.32
N SER A 109 -15.13 29.70 0.66
CA SER A 109 -14.43 29.23 1.86
C SER A 109 -13.40 30.24 2.35
N ASP A 110 -13.35 30.45 3.65
CA ASP A 110 -12.32 31.26 4.32
C ASP A 110 -11.00 30.47 4.42
N ILE A 111 -11.10 29.14 4.63
CA ILE A 111 -9.98 28.24 4.76
C ILE A 111 -10.25 26.99 3.94
N THR A 112 -9.30 26.58 3.14
CA THR A 112 -9.36 25.32 2.39
C THR A 112 -8.25 24.38 2.84
N ILE A 113 -8.63 23.17 3.23
CA ILE A 113 -7.70 22.10 3.64
C ILE A 113 -7.55 21.11 2.49
N MET A 114 -6.36 21.02 1.93
CA MET A 114 -6.05 20.07 0.87
C MET A 114 -5.67 18.70 1.47
N ALA A 115 -6.55 17.71 1.29
CA ALA A 115 -6.33 16.33 1.69
C ALA A 115 -6.49 15.38 0.50
N THR A 116 -5.96 15.76 -0.66
CA THR A 116 -6.15 15.08 -1.96
C THR A 116 -5.22 13.87 -2.16
N GLY A 117 -4.41 13.51 -1.15
CA GLY A 117 -3.41 12.46 -1.24
C GLY A 117 -2.10 12.95 -1.87
N GLY A 118 -1.25 12.03 -2.25
CA GLY A 118 0.07 12.31 -2.85
C GLY A 118 0.44 11.29 -3.92
N ASN A 119 1.58 11.53 -4.56
CA ASN A 119 2.20 10.56 -5.45
C ASN A 119 3.09 9.62 -4.63
N THR A 120 2.94 8.33 -4.86
CA THR A 120 3.79 7.33 -4.22
C THR A 120 5.18 7.36 -4.87
N GLN A 121 6.22 7.47 -4.04
CA GLN A 121 7.60 7.29 -4.46
C GLN A 121 8.20 6.10 -3.70
N LEU A 122 8.47 5.01 -4.40
CA LEU A 122 9.10 3.85 -3.79
C LEU A 122 10.52 4.22 -3.36
N LEU A 123 10.91 3.82 -2.14
CA LEU A 123 12.21 4.14 -1.54
C LEU A 123 12.52 5.66 -1.49
N GLY A 124 11.49 6.51 -1.50
CA GLY A 124 11.68 7.96 -1.47
C GLY A 124 12.30 8.55 -2.74
N GLY A 125 12.31 7.81 -3.85
CA GLY A 125 12.86 8.27 -5.13
C GLY A 125 14.38 8.21 -5.22
N ILE A 126 15.07 7.44 -4.35
CA ILE A 126 16.52 7.27 -4.42
C ILE A 126 16.94 6.49 -5.65
N ASP A 127 18.07 6.87 -6.24
CA ASP A 127 18.71 6.11 -7.31
C ASP A 127 19.57 4.98 -6.74
N ILE A 128 19.35 3.76 -7.22
CA ILE A 128 20.18 2.61 -6.88
C ILE A 128 21.14 2.34 -8.01
N ILE A 129 22.44 2.39 -7.71
CA ILE A 129 23.52 2.17 -8.68
C ILE A 129 24.34 0.95 -8.23
N ILE A 130 24.48 -0.06 -9.11
CA ILE A 130 25.26 -1.25 -8.86
C ILE A 130 26.27 -1.39 -10.01
N ASN A 131 27.57 -1.45 -9.69
CA ASN A 131 28.65 -1.54 -10.68
C ASN A 131 28.53 -0.45 -11.79
N ASN A 132 28.29 0.80 -11.38
CA ASN A 132 28.10 1.97 -12.25
C ASN A 132 26.88 1.90 -13.19
N LYS A 133 25.94 1.00 -12.93
CA LYS A 133 24.69 0.89 -13.68
C LYS A 133 23.52 1.20 -12.78
N LYS A 134 22.64 2.09 -13.24
CA LYS A 134 21.37 2.39 -12.56
C LYS A 134 20.45 1.18 -12.64
N VAL A 135 19.93 0.77 -11.50
CA VAL A 135 18.96 -0.33 -11.38
C VAL A 135 17.56 0.24 -11.49
N ASN A 136 16.78 -0.30 -12.42
CA ASN A 136 15.35 -0.03 -12.47
C ASN A 136 14.62 -1.00 -11.51
N ILE A 137 13.99 -0.47 -10.48
CA ILE A 137 13.24 -1.27 -9.48
C ILE A 137 12.12 -2.09 -10.14
N ASN A 138 11.50 -1.57 -11.19
CA ASN A 138 10.45 -2.26 -11.92
C ASN A 138 10.93 -3.58 -12.57
N ASP A 139 12.23 -3.70 -12.83
CA ASP A 139 12.82 -4.95 -13.36
C ASP A 139 13.14 -5.97 -12.28
N THR A 140 12.91 -5.64 -11.02
CA THR A 140 13.16 -6.50 -9.87
C THR A 140 11.88 -7.21 -9.41
N SER A 141 12.03 -8.11 -8.47
CA SER A 141 10.91 -8.76 -7.78
C SER A 141 11.09 -8.66 -6.27
N TRP A 142 10.00 -8.48 -5.57
CA TRP A 142 10.03 -8.32 -4.12
C TRP A 142 10.19 -9.68 -3.41
N TYR A 143 11.33 -9.90 -2.79
CA TYR A 143 11.60 -11.10 -2.04
C TYR A 143 11.07 -11.00 -0.61
N ARG A 144 10.04 -11.76 -0.27
CA ARG A 144 9.41 -11.84 1.07
C ARG A 144 9.03 -10.50 1.69
N GLY A 145 8.88 -9.45 0.89
CA GLY A 145 8.59 -8.10 1.37
C GLY A 145 9.75 -7.40 2.09
N MET A 146 11.00 -7.87 1.91
CA MET A 146 12.15 -7.31 2.60
C MET A 146 13.37 -7.02 1.72
N MET A 147 13.46 -7.55 0.52
CA MET A 147 14.58 -7.34 -0.39
C MET A 147 14.11 -7.32 -1.85
N PHE A 148 14.92 -6.77 -2.73
CA PHE A 148 14.67 -6.79 -4.17
C PHE A 148 15.61 -7.78 -4.87
N SER A 149 15.09 -8.53 -5.84
CA SER A 149 15.90 -9.47 -6.60
C SER A 149 17.01 -8.75 -7.37
N GLY A 150 18.20 -9.32 -7.35
CA GLY A 150 19.37 -8.77 -8.04
C GLY A 150 20.06 -7.61 -7.31
N ILE A 151 19.49 -7.08 -6.21
CA ILE A 151 20.09 -6.00 -5.44
C ILE A 151 20.73 -6.57 -4.16
N PRO A 152 22.06 -6.48 -4.00
CA PRO A 152 22.75 -7.01 -2.83
C PRO A 152 22.55 -6.12 -1.60
N ASN A 153 22.36 -6.74 -0.43
CA ASN A 153 22.39 -6.11 0.88
C ASN A 153 21.39 -4.95 1.10
N LEU A 154 20.46 -4.74 0.19
CA LEU A 154 19.40 -3.74 0.35
C LEU A 154 18.19 -4.39 1.03
N PHE A 155 17.89 -3.93 2.25
CA PHE A 155 16.69 -4.28 2.97
C PHE A 155 15.73 -3.10 3.00
N ALA A 156 14.48 -3.38 2.70
CA ALA A 156 13.38 -2.43 2.81
C ALA A 156 12.13 -3.19 3.18
N HIS A 157 11.16 -2.52 3.76
CA HIS A 157 9.88 -3.15 4.03
C HIS A 157 8.73 -2.20 3.71
N ALA A 158 7.60 -2.81 3.36
CA ALA A 158 6.33 -2.13 3.20
C ALA A 158 5.26 -2.85 4.01
N GLY A 159 4.31 -2.10 4.50
CA GLY A 159 3.17 -2.64 5.21
C GLY A 159 2.21 -3.41 4.32
N TYR A 160 1.12 -3.89 4.90
CA TYR A 160 0.00 -4.42 4.13
C TYR A 160 -0.78 -3.27 3.47
N ILE A 161 -1.28 -3.51 2.28
CA ILE A 161 -2.03 -2.48 1.55
C ILE A 161 -3.39 -2.22 2.21
N ASN A 162 -4.09 -3.27 2.62
CA ASN A 162 -5.43 -3.21 3.19
C ASN A 162 -5.48 -3.62 4.67
N PHE A 163 -4.36 -3.58 5.38
CA PHE A 163 -4.27 -3.95 6.80
C PHE A 163 -3.25 -3.06 7.53
N SER A 164 -2.99 -3.34 8.82
CA SER A 164 -2.01 -2.59 9.60
C SER A 164 -0.60 -2.66 9.01
N TRP A 165 -0.03 -1.50 8.71
CA TRP A 165 1.35 -1.37 8.23
C TRP A 165 2.34 -1.88 9.27
N THR A 166 2.14 -1.49 10.53
CA THR A 166 3.04 -1.83 11.65
C THR A 166 3.16 -3.33 11.85
N ALA A 167 2.06 -4.06 11.83
CA ALA A 167 2.06 -5.51 12.03
C ALA A 167 2.94 -6.24 11.00
N ARG A 168 2.93 -5.81 9.75
CA ARG A 168 3.84 -6.39 8.74
C ARG A 168 5.28 -5.93 8.94
N CYS A 169 5.48 -4.66 9.28
CA CYS A 169 6.82 -4.11 9.50
C CYS A 169 7.54 -4.86 10.62
N GLU A 170 6.88 -5.19 11.72
CA GLU A 170 7.45 -6.00 12.80
C GLU A 170 7.93 -7.37 12.32
N ILE A 171 7.06 -8.13 11.63
CA ILE A 171 7.39 -9.45 11.10
C ILE A 171 8.56 -9.38 10.12
N VAL A 172 8.57 -8.38 9.26
CA VAL A 172 9.63 -8.20 8.26
C VAL A 172 10.93 -7.77 8.92
N SER A 173 10.90 -6.87 9.89
CA SER A 173 12.09 -6.43 10.65
C SER A 173 12.74 -7.58 11.40
N GLU A 174 11.97 -8.45 12.04
CA GLU A 174 12.49 -9.65 12.68
C GLU A 174 13.24 -10.57 11.69
N ARG A 175 12.68 -10.74 10.50
CA ARG A 175 13.32 -11.52 9.42
C ARG A 175 14.59 -10.87 8.90
N ILE A 176 14.59 -9.55 8.73
CA ILE A 176 15.77 -8.77 8.34
C ILE A 176 16.89 -8.99 9.38
N CYS A 177 16.59 -8.83 10.66
CA CYS A 177 17.55 -9.07 11.74
C CYS A 177 18.11 -10.51 11.74
N LYS A 178 17.24 -11.51 11.54
CA LYS A 178 17.68 -12.91 11.42
C LYS A 178 18.59 -13.12 10.22
N THR A 179 18.30 -12.46 9.10
CA THR A 179 19.12 -12.55 7.88
C THR A 179 20.48 -11.88 8.08
N ILE A 180 20.54 -10.71 8.70
CA ILE A 180 21.77 -10.00 9.01
C ILE A 180 22.66 -10.85 9.94
N ARG A 181 22.12 -11.37 11.04
CA ARG A 181 22.83 -12.26 11.95
C ARG A 181 23.38 -13.51 11.26
N TYR A 182 22.62 -14.06 10.30
CA TYR A 182 23.08 -15.20 9.50
C TYR A 182 24.28 -14.81 8.62
N ILE A 183 24.23 -13.65 7.97
CA ILE A 183 25.31 -13.11 7.15
C ILE A 183 26.57 -12.96 8.00
N GLU A 184 26.46 -12.32 9.16
CA GLU A 184 27.56 -12.09 10.10
C GLU A 184 28.15 -13.40 10.63
N LYS A 185 27.31 -14.30 11.16
CA LYS A 185 27.72 -15.60 11.71
C LYS A 185 28.50 -16.44 10.69
N ASN A 186 28.10 -16.39 9.42
CA ASN A 186 28.75 -17.18 8.36
C ASN A 186 29.86 -16.39 7.63
N LYS A 187 30.22 -15.20 8.12
CA LYS A 187 31.25 -14.32 7.52
C LYS A 187 31.03 -14.10 6.02
N LEU A 188 29.77 -13.83 5.65
CA LEU A 188 29.36 -13.57 4.27
C LEU A 188 29.46 -12.08 4.00
N THR A 189 29.80 -11.71 2.77
CA THR A 189 29.94 -10.30 2.38
C THR A 189 28.71 -9.74 1.69
N SER A 190 27.87 -10.61 1.14
CA SER A 190 26.67 -10.17 0.45
C SER A 190 25.56 -11.20 0.47
N CYS A 191 24.34 -10.70 0.47
CA CYS A 191 23.10 -11.46 0.33
C CYS A 191 22.25 -10.83 -0.77
N THR A 192 22.02 -11.59 -1.83
CA THR A 192 21.25 -11.12 -2.98
C THR A 192 20.15 -12.12 -3.30
N PRO A 193 18.87 -11.73 -3.26
CA PRO A 193 17.79 -12.62 -3.69
C PRO A 193 17.87 -12.88 -5.19
N LYS A 194 17.76 -14.15 -5.57
CA LYS A 194 17.59 -14.53 -6.98
C LYS A 194 16.11 -14.73 -7.30
N TYR A 195 15.65 -14.14 -8.38
CA TYR A 195 14.32 -14.42 -8.87
C TYR A 195 14.31 -15.77 -9.59
N ILE A 196 13.44 -16.67 -9.13
CA ILE A 196 13.23 -17.98 -9.74
C ILE A 196 11.73 -18.15 -9.97
N GLY A 197 11.22 -17.53 -11.00
CA GLY A 197 9.78 -17.67 -11.28
C GLY A 197 9.27 -16.82 -12.42
N LYS A 198 7.99 -16.95 -12.74
CA LYS A 198 7.32 -16.07 -13.70
C LYS A 198 6.93 -14.78 -13.00
N LYS A 199 7.17 -13.64 -13.64
CA LYS A 199 6.67 -12.34 -13.17
C LYS A 199 5.15 -12.43 -13.01
N SER A 200 4.64 -12.11 -11.83
CA SER A 200 3.21 -12.03 -11.57
C SER A 200 2.79 -10.58 -11.53
N LYS A 201 1.70 -10.24 -12.20
CA LYS A 201 1.13 -8.90 -12.05
C LYS A 201 0.69 -8.68 -10.60
N PRO A 202 0.97 -7.53 -10.00
CA PRO A 202 0.49 -7.22 -8.67
C PRO A 202 -1.05 -7.21 -8.66
N SER A 203 -1.62 -7.86 -7.68
CA SER A 203 -3.09 -7.94 -7.50
C SER A 203 -3.68 -6.69 -6.82
N ILE A 204 -3.00 -5.53 -6.96
CA ILE A 204 -3.35 -4.29 -6.27
C ILE A 204 -4.12 -3.41 -7.24
N GLN A 205 -5.32 -2.99 -6.83
CA GLN A 205 -6.17 -2.12 -7.64
C GLN A 205 -6.32 -0.69 -7.08
N ALA A 206 -5.64 -0.38 -5.98
CA ALA A 206 -5.70 0.94 -5.38
C ALA A 206 -5.10 2.01 -6.33
N ASN A 207 -5.87 3.04 -6.66
CA ASN A 207 -5.50 4.07 -7.63
C ASN A 207 -4.15 4.74 -7.35
N TYR A 208 -3.79 4.94 -6.07
CA TYR A 208 -2.51 5.56 -5.71
C TYR A 208 -1.31 4.65 -6.03
N VAL A 209 -1.51 3.32 -6.06
CA VAL A 209 -0.49 2.35 -6.47
C VAL A 209 -0.47 2.26 -8.00
N LEU A 210 -1.64 2.19 -8.64
CA LEU A 210 -1.73 2.10 -10.10
C LEU A 210 -1.06 3.30 -10.79
N ARG A 211 -1.14 4.50 -10.22
CA ARG A 211 -0.45 5.70 -10.74
C ARG A 211 1.07 5.65 -10.65
N ALA A 212 1.61 4.78 -9.81
CA ALA A 212 3.05 4.65 -9.56
C ALA A 212 3.57 3.24 -9.90
N MET A 213 2.86 2.51 -10.74
CA MET A 213 3.21 1.11 -11.08
C MET A 213 4.60 0.97 -11.73
N ASP A 214 5.06 2.00 -12.42
CA ASP A 214 6.40 2.09 -13.00
C ASP A 214 7.52 2.12 -11.96
N GLN A 215 7.19 2.39 -10.70
CA GLN A 215 8.15 2.43 -9.59
C GLN A 215 8.13 1.14 -8.75
N PHE A 216 7.15 0.26 -8.96
CA PHE A 216 7.01 -0.96 -8.16
C PHE A 216 7.65 -2.16 -8.84
N PRO A 217 8.24 -3.11 -8.07
CA PRO A 217 8.74 -4.37 -8.57
C PRO A 217 7.64 -5.22 -9.20
N ASN A 218 8.00 -5.96 -10.23
CA ASN A 218 7.11 -6.93 -10.89
C ASN A 218 6.92 -8.22 -10.06
#